data_056daea2919acbaf63cf7590735bfa1d
#
_entry.id   056daea2919acbaf63cf7590735bfa1d
#
_cell.length_a   1.000
_cell.length_b   1.000
_cell.length_c   1.000
_cell.angle_alpha   90.00
_cell.angle_beta   90.00
_cell.angle_gamma   90.00
#
_symmetry.space_group_name_H-M   'P 1'
#
loop_
_entity.id
_entity.type
_entity.pdbx_description
1 polymer ?
#
loop_
_entity_poly.entity_id
_entity_poly.type
_entity_poly.pdbx_seq_one_letter_code
_entity_poly.pdbx_strand_id
1 'polypeptide(L)'
;VPTPAARRLLQRLQQAFELIGEACDELRDPGSQVVLRIAVTPELAQKWLVSRLADFSDRHPQITLHLHEQPLEACLPSPDIDLAITYGTGPEDASAYFVRPLPTLQFFPVCSPSLFNLGGLKHPRDLARHGLLHDDQDGKTWTAWLTTHAGDIQPARHLYLGHAGLALEAAAQGQGVAMGDNLTAAEDLASGRLVRPFNASVAALGQYALV
;
A
#
# COMPACT_ATOMS: atom_id res chain seq x y z
N VAL A 1 -14.94 -1.03 -10.63
CA VAL A 1 -15.22 -2.42 -10.18
C VAL A 1 -13.88 -3.05 -9.87
N PRO A 2 -13.66 -3.61 -8.66
CA PRO A 2 -12.38 -4.20 -8.29
C PRO A 2 -11.98 -5.30 -9.28
N THR A 3 -10.69 -5.34 -9.64
CA THR A 3 -10.16 -6.40 -10.51
C THR A 3 -10.29 -7.77 -9.82
N PRO A 4 -10.25 -8.90 -10.56
CA PRO A 4 -10.24 -10.24 -9.96
C PRO A 4 -9.09 -10.46 -8.98
N ALA A 5 -7.94 -9.84 -9.21
CA ALA A 5 -6.79 -9.86 -8.29
C ALA A 5 -7.07 -9.07 -7.00
N ALA A 6 -7.66 -7.88 -7.12
CA ALA A 6 -8.05 -7.08 -5.96
C ALA A 6 -9.12 -7.76 -5.09
N ARG A 7 -10.07 -8.47 -5.70
CA ARG A 7 -11.06 -9.26 -4.94
C ARG A 7 -10.43 -10.43 -4.17
N ARG A 8 -9.49 -11.16 -4.79
CA ARG A 8 -8.75 -12.23 -4.10
C ARG A 8 -7.90 -11.71 -2.95
N LEU A 9 -7.27 -10.54 -3.14
CA LEU A 9 -6.54 -9.84 -2.09
C LEU A 9 -7.46 -9.48 -0.92
N LEU A 10 -8.58 -8.84 -1.22
CA LEU A 10 -9.56 -8.42 -0.22
C LEU A 10 -10.05 -9.61 0.62
N GLN A 11 -10.42 -10.73 -0.02
CA GLN A 11 -10.87 -11.94 0.69
C GLN A 11 -9.80 -12.52 1.63
N ARG A 12 -8.53 -12.58 1.20
CA ARG A 12 -7.44 -13.10 2.04
C ARG A 12 -7.13 -12.17 3.22
N LEU A 13 -7.25 -10.87 3.02
CA LEU A 13 -7.07 -9.89 4.09
C LEU A 13 -8.24 -9.92 5.09
N GLN A 14 -9.46 -10.08 4.61
CA GLN A 14 -10.62 -10.32 5.49
C GLN A 14 -10.41 -11.58 6.33
N GLN A 15 -9.96 -12.68 5.73
CA GLN A 15 -9.63 -13.91 6.45
C GLN A 15 -8.50 -13.73 7.48
N ALA A 16 -7.51 -12.88 7.20
CA ALA A 16 -6.46 -12.58 8.17
C ALA A 16 -7.02 -11.82 9.39
N PHE A 17 -7.88 -10.84 9.18
CA PHE A 17 -8.56 -10.14 10.28
C PHE A 17 -9.54 -11.03 11.04
N GLU A 18 -10.23 -11.95 10.38
CA GLU A 18 -11.07 -12.95 11.05
C GLU A 18 -10.25 -13.86 11.99
N LEU A 19 -9.07 -14.34 11.54
CA LEU A 19 -8.15 -15.13 12.37
C LEU A 19 -7.59 -14.34 13.56
N ILE A 20 -7.32 -13.05 13.40
CA ILE A 20 -6.92 -12.18 14.51
C ILE A 20 -8.06 -12.09 15.53
N GLY A 21 -9.30 -11.87 15.05
CA GLY A 21 -10.47 -11.84 15.89
C GLY A 21 -10.66 -13.14 16.68
N GLU A 22 -10.56 -14.30 16.01
CA GLU A 22 -10.65 -15.62 16.63
C GLU A 22 -9.56 -15.83 17.71
N ALA A 23 -8.31 -15.49 17.41
CA ALA A 23 -7.22 -15.60 18.38
C ALA A 23 -7.41 -14.69 19.61
N CYS A 24 -7.93 -13.48 19.40
CA CYS A 24 -8.31 -12.58 20.50
C CYS A 24 -9.51 -13.11 21.30
N ASP A 25 -10.44 -13.80 20.66
CA ASP A 25 -11.59 -14.42 21.34
C ASP A 25 -11.19 -15.62 22.21
N GLU A 26 -10.17 -16.39 21.81
CA GLU A 26 -9.63 -17.51 22.59
C GLU A 26 -8.89 -17.06 23.86
N LEU A 27 -8.34 -15.83 23.88
CA LEU A 27 -7.59 -15.29 25.03
C LEU A 27 -8.49 -14.61 26.08
N ARG A 28 -9.82 -14.69 25.97
CA ARG A 28 -10.76 -13.91 26.76
C ARG A 28 -11.06 -14.46 28.15
N ASP A 29 -10.95 -13.54 29.12
CA ASP A 29 -11.86 -13.50 30.26
C ASP A 29 -13.14 -12.76 29.85
N PRO A 30 -14.37 -13.30 30.07
CA PRO A 30 -15.61 -12.62 29.68
C PRO A 30 -15.76 -11.32 30.46
N GLY A 31 -15.43 -10.19 29.83
CA GLY A 31 -15.55 -8.84 30.39
C GLY A 31 -14.31 -7.94 30.29
N SER A 32 -13.15 -8.43 29.85
CA SER A 32 -11.99 -7.57 29.61
C SER A 32 -12.01 -6.95 28.20
N GLN A 33 -11.82 -5.64 28.13
CA GLN A 33 -11.53 -4.96 26.88
C GLN A 33 -10.15 -5.37 26.39
N VAL A 34 -10.06 -5.95 25.20
CA VAL A 34 -8.80 -6.31 24.55
C VAL A 34 -8.26 -5.09 23.79
N VAL A 35 -7.03 -4.69 24.03
CA VAL A 35 -6.34 -3.68 23.24
C VAL A 35 -5.44 -4.39 22.23
N LEU A 36 -5.67 -4.14 20.93
CA LEU A 36 -4.82 -4.63 19.85
C LEU A 36 -3.97 -3.49 19.30
N ARG A 37 -2.67 -3.58 19.45
CA ARG A 37 -1.68 -2.58 19.00
C ARG A 37 -1.09 -3.03 17.68
N ILE A 38 -1.33 -2.25 16.62
CA ILE A 38 -0.92 -2.58 15.25
C ILE A 38 0.13 -1.57 14.79
N ALA A 39 1.34 -2.04 14.48
CA ALA A 39 2.34 -1.25 13.79
C ALA A 39 2.11 -1.34 12.27
N VAL A 40 2.09 -0.19 11.60
CA VAL A 40 1.80 -0.10 10.18
C VAL A 40 2.48 1.14 9.60
N THR A 41 2.86 1.10 8.31
CA THR A 41 3.38 2.28 7.63
C THR A 41 2.28 3.31 7.36
N PRO A 42 2.58 4.63 7.35
CA PRO A 42 1.58 5.69 7.19
C PRO A 42 0.74 5.54 5.92
N GLU A 43 1.38 5.20 4.80
CA GLU A 43 0.68 5.03 3.53
C GLU A 43 -0.31 3.85 3.55
N LEU A 44 0.07 2.74 4.18
CA LEU A 44 -0.81 1.57 4.27
C LEU A 44 -1.95 1.83 5.26
N ALA A 45 -1.66 2.49 6.39
CA ALA A 45 -2.69 2.93 7.32
C ALA A 45 -3.73 3.80 6.61
N GLN A 46 -3.29 4.87 5.97
CA GLN A 46 -4.15 5.89 5.35
C GLN A 46 -4.90 5.36 4.13
N LYS A 47 -4.20 4.65 3.24
CA LYS A 47 -4.74 4.28 1.92
C LYS A 47 -5.47 2.94 1.90
N TRP A 48 -5.26 2.13 2.92
CA TRP A 48 -5.85 0.79 2.91
C TRP A 48 -6.52 0.39 4.22
N LEU A 49 -5.88 0.58 5.38
CA LEU A 49 -6.38 0.04 6.65
C LEU A 49 -7.59 0.83 7.17
N VAL A 50 -7.51 2.17 7.19
CA VAL A 50 -8.52 3.05 7.78
C VAL A 50 -9.93 2.79 7.24
N SER A 51 -10.08 2.57 5.93
CA SER A 51 -11.38 2.28 5.31
C SER A 51 -12.02 0.96 5.76
N ARG A 52 -11.26 0.10 6.43
CA ARG A 52 -11.67 -1.24 6.90
C ARG A 52 -11.90 -1.31 8.40
N LEU A 53 -11.44 -0.28 9.14
CA LEU A 53 -11.55 -0.26 10.61
C LEU A 53 -12.99 -0.21 11.10
N ALA A 54 -13.88 0.48 10.39
CA ALA A 54 -15.29 0.58 10.78
C ALA A 54 -15.95 -0.81 10.80
N ASP A 55 -15.79 -1.57 9.70
CA ASP A 55 -16.33 -2.92 9.59
C ASP A 55 -15.74 -3.89 10.62
N PHE A 56 -14.45 -3.76 10.92
CA PHE A 56 -13.80 -4.54 11.98
C PHE A 56 -14.37 -4.17 13.37
N SER A 57 -14.46 -2.88 13.68
CA SER A 57 -14.95 -2.41 14.99
C SER A 57 -16.41 -2.78 15.22
N ASP A 58 -17.24 -2.77 14.18
CA ASP A 58 -18.62 -3.19 14.26
C ASP A 58 -18.77 -4.69 14.56
N ARG A 59 -17.88 -5.52 14.01
CA ARG A 59 -17.86 -6.98 14.24
C ARG A 59 -17.19 -7.37 15.57
N HIS A 60 -16.25 -6.55 16.03
CA HIS A 60 -15.45 -6.82 17.23
C HIS A 60 -15.47 -5.63 18.21
N PRO A 61 -16.66 -5.23 18.74
CA PRO A 61 -16.82 -4.03 19.58
C PRO A 61 -16.05 -4.10 20.91
N GLN A 62 -15.59 -5.27 21.29
CA GLN A 62 -14.80 -5.52 22.49
C GLN A 62 -13.30 -5.27 22.28
N ILE A 63 -12.84 -5.09 21.03
CA ILE A 63 -11.43 -4.84 20.71
C ILE A 63 -11.23 -3.35 20.51
N THR A 64 -10.32 -2.76 21.30
CA THR A 64 -9.86 -1.39 21.09
C THR A 64 -8.60 -1.43 20.21
N LEU A 65 -8.66 -0.79 19.03
CA LEU A 65 -7.51 -0.74 18.12
C LEU A 65 -6.64 0.46 18.41
N HIS A 66 -5.34 0.23 18.55
CA HIS A 66 -4.31 1.25 18.60
C HIS A 66 -3.42 1.12 17.38
N LEU A 67 -3.48 2.09 16.46
CA LEU A 67 -2.59 2.14 15.31
C LEU A 67 -1.33 2.93 15.66
N HIS A 68 -0.18 2.32 15.43
CA HIS A 68 1.13 2.91 15.61
C HIS A 68 1.76 3.10 14.23
N GLU A 69 1.67 4.32 13.67
CA GLU A 69 2.35 4.63 12.43
C GLU A 69 3.86 4.66 12.66
N GLN A 70 4.57 3.86 11.88
CA GLN A 70 6.02 3.74 11.94
C GLN A 70 6.61 3.77 10.53
N PRO A 71 7.82 4.33 10.34
CA PRO A 71 8.54 4.19 9.09
C PRO A 71 8.81 2.72 8.80
N LEU A 72 8.98 2.38 7.54
CA LEU A 72 9.08 1.01 7.06
C LEU A 72 10.13 0.19 7.82
N GLU A 73 11.29 0.78 8.08
CA GLU A 73 12.43 0.14 8.74
C GLU A 73 12.16 -0.14 10.23
N ALA A 74 11.22 0.59 10.82
CA ALA A 74 10.83 0.43 12.23
C ALA A 74 9.53 -0.37 12.40
N CYS A 75 8.86 -0.74 11.31
CA CYS A 75 7.61 -1.50 11.34
C CYS A 75 7.91 -2.99 11.59
N LEU A 76 8.42 -3.29 12.78
CA LEU A 76 8.83 -4.62 13.21
C LEU A 76 8.08 -5.01 14.48
N PRO A 77 7.92 -6.31 14.74
CA PRO A 77 7.39 -6.79 16.02
C PRO A 77 8.21 -6.27 17.21
N SER A 78 7.54 -5.84 18.25
CA SER A 78 8.15 -5.42 19.51
C SER A 78 7.25 -5.83 20.67
N PRO A 79 7.75 -5.83 21.93
CA PRO A 79 6.92 -6.21 23.09
C PRO A 79 5.66 -5.37 23.29
N ASP A 80 5.63 -4.17 22.72
CA ASP A 80 4.49 -3.23 22.83
C ASP A 80 3.58 -3.26 21.59
N ILE A 81 3.83 -4.16 20.62
CA ILE A 81 3.08 -4.30 19.36
C ILE A 81 2.59 -5.73 19.25
N ASP A 82 1.29 -5.90 19.15
CA ASP A 82 0.65 -7.21 19.06
C ASP A 82 0.66 -7.75 17.62
N LEU A 83 0.65 -6.83 16.63
CA LEU A 83 0.67 -7.14 15.20
C LEU A 83 1.47 -6.08 14.44
N ALA A 84 2.37 -6.48 13.56
CA ALA A 84 3.03 -5.57 12.63
C ALA A 84 2.66 -5.91 11.19
N ILE A 85 2.40 -4.87 10.37
CA ILE A 85 2.27 -5.03 8.91
C ILE A 85 3.54 -4.51 8.28
N THR A 86 4.47 -5.41 7.97
CA THR A 86 5.80 -5.12 7.45
C THR A 86 5.85 -5.23 5.92
N TYR A 87 6.84 -4.58 5.29
CA TYR A 87 7.14 -4.76 3.86
C TYR A 87 8.59 -5.20 3.67
N GLY A 88 8.84 -6.10 2.75
CA GLY A 88 10.18 -6.59 2.42
C GLY A 88 10.30 -8.09 2.51
N THR A 89 11.38 -8.57 3.11
CA THR A 89 11.67 -10.00 3.29
C THR A 89 11.15 -10.57 4.62
N GLY A 90 10.51 -9.73 5.44
CA GLY A 90 10.10 -10.09 6.80
C GLY A 90 11.25 -9.97 7.82
N PRO A 91 10.99 -10.32 9.09
CA PRO A 91 12.00 -10.29 10.14
C PRO A 91 13.12 -11.30 9.87
N GLU A 92 14.36 -10.95 10.24
CA GLU A 92 15.53 -11.83 10.08
C GLU A 92 15.38 -13.18 10.79
N ASP A 93 14.69 -13.19 11.94
CA ASP A 93 14.32 -14.42 12.66
C ASP A 93 12.82 -14.69 12.55
N ALA A 94 12.39 -15.09 11.37
CA ALA A 94 11.00 -15.47 11.11
C ALA A 94 10.51 -16.67 11.94
N SER A 95 11.43 -17.44 12.53
CA SER A 95 11.06 -18.59 13.37
C SER A 95 10.47 -18.20 14.72
N ALA A 96 10.72 -16.97 15.17
CA ALA A 96 10.20 -16.43 16.42
C ALA A 96 8.80 -15.83 16.30
N TYR A 97 8.28 -15.67 15.08
CA TYR A 97 7.03 -14.98 14.81
C TYR A 97 6.12 -15.78 13.89
N PHE A 98 4.82 -15.55 14.03
CA PHE A 98 3.86 -15.99 13.02
C PHE A 98 3.91 -15.01 11.85
N VAL A 99 4.44 -15.44 10.71
CA VAL A 99 4.56 -14.59 9.52
C VAL A 99 3.57 -15.05 8.45
N ARG A 100 2.65 -14.17 8.06
CA ARG A 100 1.70 -14.42 6.97
C ARG A 100 1.93 -13.44 5.82
N PRO A 101 2.48 -13.89 4.69
CA PRO A 101 2.69 -13.01 3.54
C PRO A 101 1.35 -12.59 2.92
N LEU A 102 1.25 -11.33 2.55
CA LEU A 102 0.18 -10.78 1.74
C LEU A 102 0.47 -11.00 0.24
N PRO A 103 -0.54 -10.91 -0.64
CA PRO A 103 -0.33 -11.07 -2.07
C PRO A 103 0.69 -10.10 -2.65
N THR A 104 1.43 -10.58 -3.66
CA THR A 104 2.45 -9.79 -4.37
C THR A 104 1.85 -8.51 -4.95
N LEU A 105 2.52 -7.40 -4.70
CA LEU A 105 2.16 -6.11 -5.27
C LEU A 105 2.59 -6.00 -6.73
N GLN A 106 1.81 -5.22 -7.47
CA GLN A 106 2.11 -4.83 -8.84
C GLN A 106 2.18 -3.32 -8.89
N PHE A 107 3.34 -2.77 -9.20
CA PHE A 107 3.54 -1.33 -9.38
C PHE A 107 3.20 -0.90 -10.80
N PHE A 108 2.50 0.22 -10.92
CA PHE A 108 2.10 0.84 -12.17
C PHE A 108 1.96 2.36 -12.02
N PRO A 109 2.21 3.15 -13.10
CA PRO A 109 1.98 4.58 -13.09
C PRO A 109 0.52 4.93 -12.87
N VAL A 110 0.29 6.01 -12.11
CA VAL A 110 -1.02 6.62 -11.88
C VAL A 110 -0.92 8.14 -11.96
N CYS A 111 -1.99 8.78 -12.40
CA CYS A 111 -2.09 10.24 -12.44
C CYS A 111 -3.55 10.68 -12.27
N SER A 112 -3.78 11.99 -12.11
CA SER A 112 -5.14 12.52 -12.08
C SER A 112 -5.82 12.38 -13.45
N PRO A 113 -7.16 12.25 -13.48
CA PRO A 113 -7.92 12.28 -14.73
C PRO A 113 -7.69 13.57 -15.53
N SER A 114 -7.50 14.71 -14.86
CA SER A 114 -7.22 15.99 -15.53
C SER A 114 -5.90 15.94 -16.32
N LEU A 115 -4.83 15.42 -15.72
CA LEU A 115 -3.54 15.27 -16.39
C LEU A 115 -3.64 14.29 -17.57
N PHE A 116 -4.34 13.17 -17.38
CA PHE A 116 -4.56 12.17 -18.42
C PHE A 116 -5.35 12.75 -19.61
N ASN A 117 -6.42 13.52 -19.36
CA ASN A 117 -7.30 14.10 -20.37
C ASN A 117 -6.64 15.23 -21.17
N LEU A 118 -5.55 15.82 -20.71
CA LEU A 118 -4.72 16.73 -21.50
C LEU A 118 -4.03 16.03 -22.69
N GLY A 119 -4.12 14.70 -22.77
CA GLY A 119 -3.79 13.92 -23.97
C GLY A 119 -2.30 13.66 -24.19
N GLY A 120 -1.46 13.83 -23.17
CA GLY A 120 -0.02 13.66 -23.27
C GLY A 120 0.52 12.29 -22.84
N LEU A 121 -0.32 11.35 -22.35
CA LEU A 121 0.11 10.07 -21.77
C LEU A 121 -0.52 8.89 -22.53
N LYS A 122 -0.10 8.66 -23.78
CA LYS A 122 -0.58 7.55 -24.63
C LYS A 122 0.36 6.34 -24.58
N HIS A 123 1.66 6.60 -24.45
CA HIS A 123 2.70 5.60 -24.45
C HIS A 123 3.66 5.81 -23.26
N PRO A 124 4.31 4.78 -22.72
CA PRO A 124 5.29 4.92 -21.65
C PRO A 124 6.37 5.98 -21.86
N ARG A 125 6.83 6.17 -23.09
CA ARG A 125 7.82 7.18 -23.44
C ARG A 125 7.33 8.63 -23.30
N ASP A 126 6.03 8.84 -23.23
CA ASP A 126 5.45 10.17 -23.03
C ASP A 126 5.75 10.73 -21.64
N LEU A 127 6.12 9.86 -20.69
CA LEU A 127 6.59 10.24 -19.35
C LEU A 127 7.78 11.21 -19.39
N ALA A 128 8.55 11.23 -20.48
CA ALA A 128 9.63 12.21 -20.67
C ALA A 128 9.16 13.67 -20.58
N ARG A 129 7.86 13.94 -20.83
CA ARG A 129 7.27 15.29 -20.80
C ARG A 129 6.60 15.63 -19.46
N HIS A 130 6.55 14.70 -18.54
CA HIS A 130 5.85 14.84 -17.27
C HIS A 130 6.80 14.78 -16.07
N GLY A 131 6.37 15.33 -14.94
CA GLY A 131 7.05 15.18 -13.67
C GLY A 131 6.80 13.80 -13.10
N LEU A 132 7.84 13.13 -12.63
CA LEU A 132 7.74 11.90 -11.87
C LEU A 132 7.75 12.20 -10.37
N LEU A 133 6.80 11.61 -9.66
CA LEU A 133 6.63 11.71 -8.22
C LEU A 133 7.18 10.42 -7.62
N HIS A 134 8.20 10.56 -6.76
CA HIS A 134 8.90 9.46 -6.13
C HIS A 134 8.44 9.28 -4.70
N ASP A 135 8.20 8.07 -4.31
CA ASP A 135 7.89 7.63 -2.94
C ASP A 135 9.15 7.14 -2.20
N ASP A 136 10.22 6.89 -2.92
CA ASP A 136 11.53 6.47 -2.45
C ASP A 136 12.61 7.55 -2.71
N GLN A 137 13.69 7.54 -1.92
CA GLN A 137 14.76 8.53 -2.03
C GLN A 137 15.72 8.25 -3.18
N ASP A 138 15.81 7.03 -3.67
CA ASP A 138 16.76 6.56 -4.67
C ASP A 138 16.11 6.26 -6.03
N GLY A 139 14.79 6.43 -6.17
CA GLY A 139 14.05 6.32 -7.43
C GLY A 139 14.03 4.89 -8.00
N LYS A 140 14.24 3.87 -7.17
CA LYS A 140 14.33 2.47 -7.61
C LYS A 140 13.05 1.97 -8.24
N THR A 141 11.90 2.33 -7.67
CA THR A 141 10.60 1.90 -8.16
C THR A 141 10.37 2.40 -9.59
N TRP A 142 10.63 3.68 -9.84
CA TRP A 142 10.56 4.24 -11.18
C TRP A 142 11.60 3.66 -12.13
N THR A 143 12.84 3.50 -11.68
CA THR A 143 13.92 2.93 -12.49
C THR A 143 13.56 1.53 -13.00
N ALA A 144 13.03 0.67 -12.14
CA ALA A 144 12.60 -0.68 -12.51
C ALA A 144 11.50 -0.65 -13.58
N TRP A 145 10.50 0.22 -13.41
CA TRP A 145 9.40 0.33 -14.36
C TRP A 145 9.84 0.93 -15.70
N LEU A 146 10.61 2.02 -15.68
CA LEU A 146 11.09 2.70 -16.88
C LEU A 146 11.99 1.78 -17.72
N THR A 147 12.92 1.08 -17.10
CA THR A 147 13.81 0.13 -17.78
C THR A 147 13.01 -0.93 -18.52
N THR A 148 11.92 -1.41 -17.92
CA THR A 148 11.11 -2.46 -18.51
C THR A 148 10.20 -1.96 -19.65
N HIS A 149 9.63 -0.75 -19.54
CA HIS A 149 8.50 -0.33 -20.38
C HIS A 149 8.75 0.92 -21.23
N ALA A 150 9.67 1.80 -20.83
CA ALA A 150 9.89 3.08 -21.50
C ALA A 150 11.28 3.22 -22.13
N GLY A 151 12.25 2.40 -21.70
CA GLY A 151 13.64 2.52 -22.08
C GLY A 151 14.32 3.72 -21.43
N ASP A 152 15.38 4.20 -22.06
CA ASP A 152 16.15 5.36 -21.57
C ASP A 152 15.44 6.66 -21.96
N ILE A 153 14.60 7.15 -21.05
CA ILE A 153 13.94 8.46 -21.16
C ILE A 153 14.43 9.37 -20.03
N GLN A 154 14.40 10.68 -20.29
CA GLN A 154 14.72 11.72 -19.30
C GLN A 154 13.44 12.48 -18.94
N PRO A 155 12.82 12.22 -17.80
CA PRO A 155 11.63 12.93 -17.35
C PRO A 155 11.88 14.44 -17.17
N ALA A 156 10.86 15.24 -17.40
CA ALA A 156 10.97 16.71 -17.35
C ALA A 156 11.36 17.24 -15.96
N ARG A 157 10.96 16.55 -14.91
CA ARG A 157 11.29 16.87 -13.51
C ARG A 157 11.09 15.65 -12.61
N HIS A 158 11.74 15.70 -11.44
CA HIS A 158 11.58 14.72 -10.37
C HIS A 158 11.17 15.44 -9.08
N LEU A 159 10.25 14.84 -8.33
CA LEU A 159 9.84 15.30 -7.01
C LEU A 159 9.86 14.10 -6.05
N TYR A 160 10.64 14.18 -4.99
CA TYR A 160 10.82 13.12 -3.98
C TYR A 160 9.97 13.46 -2.75
N LEU A 161 9.04 12.60 -2.39
CA LEU A 161 7.97 12.88 -1.41
C LEU A 161 8.03 11.99 -0.16
N GLY A 162 8.98 11.08 -0.11
CA GLY A 162 9.31 10.32 1.09
C GLY A 162 8.43 9.10 1.39
N HIS A 163 7.18 9.04 0.90
CA HIS A 163 6.33 7.84 0.98
C HIS A 163 5.19 7.86 -0.05
N ALA A 164 4.68 6.67 -0.39
CA ALA A 164 3.68 6.47 -1.43
C ALA A 164 2.38 7.27 -1.22
N GLY A 165 1.92 7.44 0.01
CA GLY A 165 0.71 8.22 0.30
C GLY A 165 0.79 9.66 -0.17
N LEU A 166 1.93 10.34 0.04
CA LEU A 166 2.15 11.71 -0.45
C LEU A 166 2.29 11.75 -1.98
N ALA A 167 2.97 10.76 -2.56
CA ALA A 167 3.12 10.69 -4.02
C ALA A 167 1.78 10.49 -4.73
N LEU A 168 0.92 9.62 -4.21
CA LEU A 168 -0.43 9.39 -4.72
C LEU A 168 -1.32 10.62 -4.57
N GLU A 169 -1.24 11.33 -3.44
CA GLU A 169 -2.00 12.57 -3.23
C GLU A 169 -1.55 13.67 -4.19
N ALA A 170 -0.25 13.87 -4.36
CA ALA A 170 0.28 14.83 -5.34
C ALA A 170 -0.13 14.48 -6.78
N ALA A 171 -0.16 13.18 -7.12
CA ALA A 171 -0.65 12.73 -8.43
C ALA A 171 -2.15 13.02 -8.61
N ALA A 172 -2.97 12.79 -7.58
CA ALA A 172 -4.41 13.10 -7.60
C ALA A 172 -4.67 14.60 -7.80
N GLN A 173 -3.80 15.45 -7.27
CA GLN A 173 -3.82 16.91 -7.48
C GLN A 173 -3.22 17.36 -8.82
N GLY A 174 -2.82 16.45 -9.70
CA GLY A 174 -2.32 16.76 -11.03
C GLY A 174 -0.88 17.26 -11.10
N GLN A 175 -0.08 17.09 -10.04
CA GLN A 175 1.30 17.58 -9.98
C GLN A 175 2.27 16.74 -10.83
N GLY A 176 1.88 15.53 -11.23
CA GLY A 176 2.69 14.63 -12.03
C GLY A 176 2.14 13.21 -12.06
N VAL A 177 3.01 12.27 -12.37
CA VAL A 177 2.72 10.84 -12.40
C VAL A 177 3.45 10.15 -11.25
N ALA A 178 2.72 9.39 -10.43
CA ALA A 178 3.28 8.60 -9.33
C ALA A 178 3.29 7.11 -9.66
N MET A 179 4.08 6.34 -8.92
CA MET A 179 3.89 4.89 -8.86
C MET A 179 2.80 4.58 -7.82
N GLY A 180 1.80 3.83 -8.26
CA GLY A 180 0.80 3.22 -7.41
C GLY A 180 0.91 1.71 -7.47
N ASP A 181 0.24 1.05 -6.56
CA ASP A 181 0.13 -0.40 -6.55
C ASP A 181 -1.33 -0.85 -6.39
N ASN A 182 -1.55 -2.15 -6.51
CA ASN A 182 -2.89 -2.75 -6.42
C ASN A 182 -3.51 -2.71 -5.01
N LEU A 183 -2.80 -2.22 -4.01
CA LEU A 183 -3.26 -2.08 -2.62
C LEU A 183 -3.48 -0.60 -2.27
N THR A 184 -2.42 0.20 -2.29
CA THR A 184 -2.47 1.61 -1.83
C THR A 184 -3.17 2.55 -2.82
N ALA A 185 -3.16 2.27 -4.12
CA ALA A 185 -3.88 3.05 -5.11
C ALA A 185 -5.32 2.56 -5.40
N ALA A 186 -5.75 1.45 -4.78
CA ALA A 186 -7.00 0.79 -5.14
C ALA A 186 -8.24 1.67 -4.97
N GLU A 187 -8.35 2.40 -3.87
CA GLU A 187 -9.51 3.26 -3.58
C GLU A 187 -9.53 4.52 -4.44
N ASP A 188 -8.38 5.14 -4.67
CA ASP A 188 -8.25 6.30 -5.55
C ASP A 188 -8.59 5.94 -7.02
N LEU A 189 -8.24 4.73 -7.45
CA LEU A 189 -8.63 4.21 -8.77
C LEU A 189 -10.12 3.89 -8.83
N ALA A 190 -10.69 3.27 -7.79
CA ALA A 190 -12.11 2.92 -7.73
C ALA A 190 -13.01 4.16 -7.69
N SER A 191 -12.59 5.20 -6.97
CA SER A 191 -13.30 6.49 -6.89
C SER A 191 -13.07 7.41 -8.09
N GLY A 192 -12.13 7.07 -8.97
CA GLY A 192 -11.75 7.89 -10.12
C GLY A 192 -10.90 9.12 -9.77
N ARG A 193 -10.36 9.23 -8.55
CA ARG A 193 -9.38 10.28 -8.19
C ARG A 193 -8.07 10.11 -8.95
N LEU A 194 -7.70 8.86 -9.21
CA LEU A 194 -6.56 8.48 -10.03
C LEU A 194 -7.00 7.60 -11.19
N VAL A 195 -6.22 7.63 -12.26
CA VAL A 195 -6.34 6.72 -13.41
C VAL A 195 -4.98 6.08 -13.73
N ARG A 196 -5.02 4.91 -14.35
CA ARG A 196 -3.83 4.26 -14.91
C ARG A 196 -3.66 4.67 -16.36
N PRO A 197 -2.64 5.45 -16.73
CA PRO A 197 -2.44 5.86 -18.11
C PRO A 197 -2.00 4.71 -19.01
N PHE A 198 -1.35 3.66 -18.44
CA PHE A 198 -0.81 2.52 -19.19
C PHE A 198 -1.26 1.19 -18.59
N ASN A 199 -1.50 0.20 -19.43
CA ASN A 199 -1.74 -1.17 -18.98
C ASN A 199 -0.40 -1.94 -18.84
N ALA A 200 0.53 -1.36 -18.07
CA ALA A 200 1.87 -1.90 -17.85
C ALA A 200 2.17 -1.87 -16.35
N SER A 201 2.75 -2.94 -15.84
CA SER A 201 3.13 -3.05 -14.43
C SER A 201 4.43 -3.84 -14.27
N VAL A 202 5.06 -3.67 -13.12
CA VAL A 202 6.19 -4.50 -12.67
C VAL A 202 5.85 -5.09 -11.31
N ALA A 203 6.34 -6.29 -11.04
CA ALA A 203 6.21 -6.89 -9.72
C ALA A 203 7.04 -6.11 -8.70
N ALA A 204 6.53 -5.96 -7.49
CA ALA A 204 7.29 -5.40 -6.39
C ALA A 204 8.47 -6.32 -6.03
N LEU A 205 9.57 -5.73 -5.58
CA LEU A 205 10.74 -6.47 -5.10
C LEU A 205 10.50 -7.11 -3.72
N GLY A 206 9.60 -6.54 -2.95
CA GLY A 206 9.15 -7.05 -1.65
C GLY A 206 7.65 -7.32 -1.63
N GLN A 207 7.17 -7.78 -0.48
CA GLN A 207 5.75 -7.98 -0.23
C GLN A 207 5.40 -7.56 1.19
N TYR A 208 4.15 -7.20 1.41
CA TYR A 208 3.66 -7.02 2.76
C TYR A 208 3.48 -8.37 3.46
N ALA A 209 3.71 -8.39 4.76
CA ALA A 209 3.44 -9.54 5.61
C ALA A 209 2.85 -9.07 6.94
N LEU A 210 1.94 -9.88 7.50
CA LEU A 210 1.52 -9.79 8.89
C LEU A 210 2.54 -10.56 9.74
N VAL A 211 2.94 -9.98 10.85
CA VAL A 211 3.93 -10.54 11.78
C VAL A 211 3.46 -10.35 13.21
#